data_8ea861ccde35cdb8da8592765e4cce99
#
_entry.id   8ea861ccde35cdb8da8592765e4cce99
#
_cell.length_a   1.000
_cell.length_b   1.000
_cell.length_c   1.000
_cell.angle_alpha   90.00
_cell.angle_beta   90.00
_cell.angle_gamma   90.00
#
_symmetry.space_group_name_H-M   'P 1'
#
loop_
_entity.id
_entity.type
_entity.pdbx_description
1 polymer ?
#
loop_
_entity_poly.entity_id
_entity_poly.type
_entity_poly.pdbx_seq_one_letter_code
_entity_poly.pdbx_strand_id
1 'polypeptide(L)'
;MRRGEANDNTLDHATRGSRTRNLSVVVRLTSRCIIAIHIAMLSSAKAVTPPASMAAALTTLFGEPVGHIRVIEDSLYARLHLGARATTRRGRILLPGSASEFWRDPELVLHEYFHVLRQWQPRRLTIWRYLLEWLRRGYRSNRFEVEACDFAALYCGRLRRLLS
;
A
#
# COMPACT_ATOMS: atom_id res chain seq x y z
N MET A 1 67.26 -13.09 44.13
CA MET A 1 66.39 -11.88 44.20
C MET A 1 65.90 -11.53 42.80
N ARG A 2 64.65 -11.92 42.43
CA ARG A 2 63.76 -11.30 41.44
C ARG A 2 62.46 -12.10 41.41
N ARG A 3 61.40 -11.41 41.74
CA ARG A 3 60.02 -11.88 41.85
C ARG A 3 59.45 -12.18 40.50
N GLY A 4 58.67 -13.30 40.38
CA GLY A 4 57.80 -13.58 39.26
C GLY A 4 56.48 -12.82 39.37
N GLU A 5 56.07 -12.19 38.31
CA GLU A 5 54.71 -11.70 38.13
C GLU A 5 53.88 -12.74 37.44
N ALA A 6 52.81 -13.16 38.10
CA ALA A 6 51.76 -13.99 37.55
C ALA A 6 50.82 -13.10 36.71
N ASN A 7 50.63 -13.41 35.45
CA ASN A 7 49.71 -12.76 34.57
C ASN A 7 48.37 -13.53 34.58
N ASP A 8 47.39 -12.93 35.24
CA ASP A 8 46.03 -13.40 35.33
C ASP A 8 45.26 -12.86 34.09
N ASN A 9 44.94 -13.72 33.17
CA ASN A 9 44.19 -13.35 31.93
C ASN A 9 43.14 -14.43 31.61
N THR A 10 42.17 -14.59 32.53
CA THR A 10 41.00 -15.45 32.33
C THR A 10 39.73 -14.74 32.83
N LEU A 11 39.22 -13.76 32.08
CA LEU A 11 37.84 -13.31 32.18
C LEU A 11 37.53 -12.37 30.96
N ASP A 12 37.11 -12.94 29.85
CA ASP A 12 36.27 -12.20 28.88
C ASP A 12 35.71 -13.03 27.72
N HIS A 13 35.10 -14.17 27.95
CA HIS A 13 34.44 -14.93 26.90
C HIS A 13 32.94 -15.29 27.14
N ALA A 14 32.30 -14.75 28.18
CA ALA A 14 30.93 -15.18 28.53
C ALA A 14 29.80 -14.18 28.18
N THR A 15 30.08 -12.95 27.68
CA THR A 15 29.04 -11.92 27.52
C THR A 15 28.64 -11.62 26.07
N ARG A 16 29.31 -12.21 25.07
CA ARG A 16 29.02 -11.93 23.64
C ARG A 16 27.93 -12.79 23.02
N GLY A 17 27.58 -13.92 23.62
CA GLY A 17 26.61 -14.90 23.05
C GLY A 17 25.15 -14.62 23.39
N SER A 18 24.84 -13.78 24.37
CA SER A 18 23.46 -13.53 24.84
C SER A 18 22.76 -12.40 24.10
N ARG A 19 23.50 -11.39 23.64
CA ARG A 19 22.89 -10.20 22.97
C ARG A 19 22.38 -10.50 21.55
N THR A 20 23.03 -11.37 20.80
CA THR A 20 22.64 -11.68 19.41
C THR A 20 21.41 -12.58 19.34
N ARG A 21 21.20 -13.47 20.32
CA ARG A 21 20.02 -14.34 20.39
C ARG A 21 18.73 -13.56 20.71
N ASN A 22 18.81 -12.53 21.57
CA ASN A 22 17.65 -11.72 21.92
C ASN A 22 17.21 -10.79 20.79
N LEU A 23 18.13 -10.24 19.97
CA LEU A 23 17.78 -9.43 18.82
C LEU A 23 17.04 -10.23 17.75
N SER A 24 17.44 -11.46 17.47
CA SER A 24 16.78 -12.30 16.46
C SER A 24 15.38 -12.73 16.86
N VAL A 25 15.12 -12.93 18.15
CA VAL A 25 13.78 -13.25 18.68
C VAL A 25 12.87 -12.02 18.65
N VAL A 26 13.37 -10.86 19.04
CA VAL A 26 12.60 -9.59 19.01
C VAL A 26 12.26 -9.21 17.57
N VAL A 27 13.18 -9.30 16.62
CA VAL A 27 12.93 -9.03 15.20
C VAL A 27 11.93 -10.02 14.60
N ARG A 28 11.97 -11.29 14.97
CA ARG A 28 10.99 -12.28 14.50
C ARG A 28 9.60 -12.10 15.12
N LEU A 29 9.51 -11.70 16.38
CA LEU A 29 8.24 -11.40 17.05
C LEU A 29 7.59 -10.14 16.47
N THR A 30 8.37 -9.08 16.23
CA THR A 30 7.86 -7.85 15.63
C THR A 30 7.39 -8.08 14.18
N SER A 31 8.12 -8.85 13.38
CA SER A 31 7.71 -9.19 12.01
C SER A 31 6.43 -10.02 11.97
N ARG A 32 6.26 -11.00 12.86
CA ARG A 32 5.04 -11.81 12.94
C ARG A 32 3.84 -11.01 13.47
N CYS A 33 4.04 -10.12 14.43
CA CYS A 33 2.99 -9.21 14.92
C CYS A 33 2.59 -8.21 13.84
N ILE A 34 3.53 -7.62 13.10
CA ILE A 34 3.24 -6.69 12.00
C ILE A 34 2.47 -7.40 10.88
N ILE A 35 2.84 -8.63 10.53
CA ILE A 35 2.13 -9.43 9.53
C ILE A 35 0.73 -9.82 10.02
N ALA A 36 0.57 -10.23 11.28
CA ALA A 36 -0.71 -10.59 11.87
C ALA A 36 -1.65 -9.37 11.98
N ILE A 37 -1.13 -8.20 12.37
CA ILE A 37 -1.86 -6.94 12.38
C ILE A 37 -2.27 -6.56 10.96
N HIS A 38 -1.39 -6.72 9.97
CA HIS A 38 -1.69 -6.47 8.56
C HIS A 38 -2.82 -7.36 8.04
N ILE A 39 -2.79 -8.65 8.38
CA ILE A 39 -3.83 -9.63 7.99
C ILE A 39 -5.14 -9.33 8.70
N ALA A 40 -5.13 -9.03 10.00
CA ALA A 40 -6.31 -8.68 10.77
C ALA A 40 -6.95 -7.37 10.30
N MET A 41 -6.15 -6.37 9.94
CA MET A 41 -6.63 -5.09 9.39
C MET A 41 -7.27 -5.23 8.00
N LEU A 42 -6.86 -6.23 7.20
CA LEU A 42 -7.47 -6.54 5.91
C LEU A 42 -8.76 -7.37 6.06
N SER A 43 -8.94 -8.06 7.19
CA SER A 43 -10.05 -8.99 7.41
C SER A 43 -11.33 -8.31 7.97
N SER A 44 -11.21 -7.10 8.52
CA SER A 44 -12.32 -6.35 9.14
C SER A 44 -13.04 -5.40 8.19
N ALA A 45 -12.56 -5.22 6.98
CA ALA A 45 -13.00 -4.20 6.06
C ALA A 45 -14.08 -4.73 5.10
N LYS A 46 -15.19 -4.00 4.95
CA LYS A 46 -16.34 -4.39 4.12
C LYS A 46 -16.04 -4.14 2.64
N ALA A 47 -16.09 -5.21 1.84
CA ALA A 47 -16.05 -5.09 0.39
C ALA A 47 -17.39 -4.60 -0.14
N VAL A 48 -17.35 -3.60 -1.01
CA VAL A 48 -18.53 -3.03 -1.67
C VAL A 48 -18.39 -3.13 -3.19
N THR A 49 -19.51 -3.32 -3.86
CA THR A 49 -19.58 -3.30 -5.32
C THR A 49 -19.82 -1.88 -5.82
N PRO A 50 -19.24 -1.48 -6.96
CA PRO A 50 -19.55 -0.20 -7.56
C PRO A 50 -21.03 -0.13 -7.98
N PRO A 51 -21.65 1.05 -7.98
CA PRO A 51 -22.96 1.25 -8.61
C PRO A 51 -22.94 0.76 -10.05
N ALA A 52 -24.06 0.19 -10.53
CA ALA A 52 -24.12 -0.43 -11.86
C ALA A 52 -23.75 0.56 -12.98
N SER A 53 -24.23 1.80 -12.90
CA SER A 53 -23.87 2.88 -13.84
C SER A 53 -22.37 3.19 -13.83
N MET A 54 -21.76 3.25 -12.63
CA MET A 54 -20.33 3.49 -12.47
C MET A 54 -19.52 2.33 -13.07
N ALA A 55 -19.91 1.09 -12.79
CA ALA A 55 -19.24 -0.09 -13.34
C ALA A 55 -19.29 -0.14 -14.87
N ALA A 56 -20.45 0.18 -15.47
CA ALA A 56 -20.63 0.24 -16.91
C ALA A 56 -19.78 1.35 -17.54
N ALA A 57 -19.80 2.55 -16.94
CA ALA A 57 -19.03 3.70 -17.42
C ALA A 57 -17.51 3.42 -17.36
N LEU A 58 -17.02 2.85 -16.26
CA LEU A 58 -15.61 2.48 -16.09
C LEU A 58 -15.22 1.38 -17.10
N THR A 59 -16.07 0.36 -17.29
CA THR A 59 -15.83 -0.69 -18.31
C THR A 59 -15.68 -0.09 -19.69
N THR A 60 -16.53 0.88 -20.05
CA THR A 60 -16.45 1.60 -21.34
C THR A 60 -15.15 2.39 -21.47
N LEU A 61 -14.73 3.07 -20.41
CA LEU A 61 -13.53 3.92 -20.43
C LEU A 61 -12.24 3.11 -20.45
N PHE A 62 -12.17 2.04 -19.68
CA PHE A 62 -10.98 1.19 -19.60
C PHE A 62 -10.94 0.10 -20.69
N GLY A 63 -12.05 -0.18 -21.38
CA GLY A 63 -12.14 -1.22 -22.40
C GLY A 63 -12.07 -2.65 -21.85
N GLU A 64 -12.27 -2.82 -20.55
CA GLU A 64 -12.25 -4.13 -19.87
C GLU A 64 -13.18 -4.13 -18.64
N PRO A 65 -13.76 -5.31 -18.26
CA PRO A 65 -14.63 -5.41 -17.10
C PRO A 65 -13.93 -5.04 -15.79
N VAL A 66 -14.56 -4.19 -14.97
CA VAL A 66 -14.00 -3.72 -13.69
C VAL A 66 -14.55 -4.47 -12.47
N GLY A 67 -15.52 -5.37 -12.64
CA GLY A 67 -16.23 -6.04 -11.54
C GLY A 67 -15.36 -6.95 -10.65
N HIS A 68 -14.17 -7.32 -11.11
CA HIS A 68 -13.20 -8.11 -10.34
C HIS A 68 -12.41 -7.25 -9.33
N ILE A 69 -12.48 -5.92 -9.42
CA ILE A 69 -11.78 -5.00 -8.52
C ILE A 69 -12.62 -4.81 -7.26
N ARG A 70 -12.04 -5.14 -6.11
CA ARG A 70 -12.70 -4.99 -4.82
C ARG A 70 -12.44 -3.59 -4.25
N VAL A 71 -13.51 -2.84 -4.01
CA VAL A 71 -13.45 -1.60 -3.25
C VAL A 71 -13.78 -1.92 -1.79
N ILE A 72 -12.92 -1.52 -0.88
CA ILE A 72 -13.00 -1.88 0.53
C ILE A 72 -13.11 -0.58 1.33
N GLU A 73 -14.27 -0.33 1.92
CA GLU A 73 -14.53 0.83 2.76
C GLU A 73 -14.07 0.64 4.21
N ASP A 74 -13.89 1.74 4.93
CA ASP A 74 -13.49 1.78 6.35
C ASP A 74 -12.20 1.01 6.68
N SER A 75 -11.28 0.97 5.73
CA SER A 75 -10.02 0.25 5.87
C SER A 75 -9.08 0.95 6.86
N LEU A 76 -8.77 0.28 7.97
CA LEU A 76 -7.76 0.75 8.91
C LEU A 76 -6.39 0.91 8.24
N TYR A 77 -6.08 0.04 7.29
CA TYR A 77 -4.84 0.15 6.49
C TYR A 77 -4.77 1.48 5.75
N ALA A 78 -5.86 1.89 5.08
CA ALA A 78 -5.91 3.17 4.38
C ALA A 78 -5.83 4.37 5.35
N ARG A 79 -6.46 4.28 6.53
CA ARG A 79 -6.39 5.31 7.58
C ARG A 79 -4.98 5.54 8.11
N LEU A 80 -4.14 4.49 8.15
CA LEU A 80 -2.73 4.59 8.59
C LEU A 80 -1.82 5.22 7.52
N HIS A 81 -2.27 5.31 6.26
CA HIS A 81 -1.57 6.04 5.21
C HIS A 81 -1.96 7.51 5.29
N LEU A 82 -1.24 8.26 6.13
CA LEU A 82 -1.49 9.66 6.47
C LEU A 82 -1.77 10.53 5.23
N GLY A 83 -2.99 11.03 5.14
CA GLY A 83 -3.42 11.96 4.09
C GLY A 83 -3.80 11.33 2.75
N ALA A 84 -3.69 10.01 2.58
CA ALA A 84 -4.16 9.35 1.37
C ALA A 84 -5.69 9.24 1.36
N ARG A 85 -6.35 9.71 0.30
CA ARG A 85 -7.81 9.61 0.12
C ARG A 85 -8.25 8.20 -0.25
N ALA A 86 -7.35 7.40 -0.81
CA ALA A 86 -7.49 5.98 -1.09
C ALA A 86 -6.09 5.34 -1.19
N THR A 87 -6.02 4.03 -1.21
CA THR A 87 -4.78 3.28 -1.40
C THR A 87 -5.06 2.05 -2.25
N THR A 88 -4.29 1.85 -3.31
CA THR A 88 -4.46 0.70 -4.19
C THR A 88 -3.49 -0.43 -3.90
N ARG A 89 -3.97 -1.63 -4.15
CA ARG A 89 -3.19 -2.87 -4.22
C ARG A 89 -3.68 -3.67 -5.42
N ARG A 90 -3.00 -4.77 -5.75
CA ARG A 90 -3.41 -5.62 -6.85
C ARG A 90 -4.87 -6.08 -6.68
N GLY A 91 -5.78 -5.62 -7.57
CA GLY A 91 -7.19 -5.95 -7.57
C GLY A 91 -8.02 -5.37 -6.41
N ARG A 92 -7.48 -4.38 -5.67
CA ARG A 92 -8.16 -3.78 -4.51
C ARG A 92 -7.93 -2.28 -4.44
N ILE A 93 -8.99 -1.55 -4.06
CA ILE A 93 -8.96 -0.14 -3.67
C ILE A 93 -9.39 -0.09 -2.22
N LEU A 94 -8.57 0.46 -1.35
CA LEU A 94 -8.79 0.56 0.10
C LEU A 94 -9.10 2.01 0.43
N LEU A 95 -10.26 2.26 1.04
CA LEU A 95 -10.75 3.58 1.40
C LEU A 95 -10.64 3.81 2.90
N PRO A 96 -10.20 4.98 3.38
CA PRO A 96 -10.21 5.31 4.80
C PRO A 96 -11.63 5.60 5.34
N GLY A 97 -12.58 5.90 4.46
CA GLY A 97 -13.98 6.23 4.74
C GLY A 97 -14.94 5.43 3.89
N SER A 98 -16.13 6.01 3.65
CA SER A 98 -17.22 5.35 2.95
C SER A 98 -16.99 5.28 1.43
N ALA A 99 -17.48 4.20 0.83
CA ALA A 99 -17.47 4.05 -0.62
C ALA A 99 -18.43 5.04 -1.32
N SER A 100 -19.47 5.52 -0.64
CA SER A 100 -20.41 6.51 -1.21
C SER A 100 -19.70 7.85 -1.52
N GLU A 101 -18.78 8.29 -0.68
CA GLU A 101 -17.96 9.48 -0.93
C GLU A 101 -16.99 9.25 -2.08
N PHE A 102 -16.37 8.10 -2.15
CA PHE A 102 -15.49 7.70 -3.24
C PHE A 102 -16.19 7.76 -4.60
N TRP A 103 -17.42 7.20 -4.71
CA TRP A 103 -18.18 7.19 -5.97
C TRP A 103 -18.65 8.58 -6.42
N ARG A 104 -18.73 9.57 -5.51
CA ARG A 104 -19.07 10.96 -5.84
C ARG A 104 -17.90 11.77 -6.41
N ASP A 105 -16.71 11.23 -6.38
CA ASP A 105 -15.50 11.85 -6.91
C ASP A 105 -14.99 11.10 -8.15
N PRO A 106 -15.48 11.42 -9.35
CA PRO A 106 -15.10 10.76 -10.59
C PRO A 106 -13.61 10.82 -10.88
N GLU A 107 -12.93 11.87 -10.46
CA GLU A 107 -11.49 12.03 -10.67
C GLU A 107 -10.72 11.06 -9.80
N LEU A 108 -11.05 10.95 -8.51
CA LEU A 108 -10.45 9.97 -7.60
C LEU A 108 -10.74 8.54 -8.06
N VAL A 109 -11.97 8.25 -8.50
CA VAL A 109 -12.34 6.93 -9.02
C VAL A 109 -11.45 6.55 -10.19
N LEU A 110 -11.30 7.44 -11.19
CA LEU A 110 -10.44 7.17 -12.36
C LEU A 110 -8.98 6.95 -11.97
N HIS A 111 -8.47 7.79 -11.07
CA HIS A 111 -7.10 7.69 -10.56
C HIS A 111 -6.82 6.30 -9.94
N GLU A 112 -7.68 5.87 -9.01
CA GLU A 112 -7.49 4.61 -8.31
C GLU A 112 -7.68 3.37 -9.22
N TYR A 113 -8.69 3.42 -10.11
CA TYR A 113 -8.88 2.36 -11.10
C TYR A 113 -7.74 2.29 -12.10
N PHE A 114 -7.14 3.42 -12.48
CA PHE A 114 -5.94 3.44 -13.32
C PHE A 114 -4.77 2.74 -12.65
N HIS A 115 -4.51 3.02 -11.37
CA HIS A 115 -3.50 2.30 -10.63
C HIS A 115 -3.71 0.78 -10.69
N VAL A 116 -4.93 0.32 -10.43
CA VAL A 116 -5.23 -1.13 -10.44
C VAL A 116 -5.04 -1.72 -11.83
N LEU A 117 -5.71 -1.16 -12.83
CA LEU A 117 -5.83 -1.75 -14.18
C LEU A 117 -4.58 -1.55 -15.03
N ARG A 118 -3.96 -0.37 -14.97
CA ARG A 118 -2.85 0.01 -15.85
C ARG A 118 -1.47 -0.13 -15.26
N GLN A 119 -1.39 -0.25 -13.93
CA GLN A 119 -0.10 -0.31 -13.25
C GLN A 119 0.09 -1.58 -12.42
N TRP A 120 -0.86 -1.94 -11.53
CA TRP A 120 -0.74 -3.14 -10.71
C TRP A 120 -0.95 -4.45 -11.48
N GLN A 121 -2.01 -4.56 -12.27
CA GLN A 121 -2.33 -5.79 -13.01
C GLN A 121 -1.25 -6.15 -14.02
N PRO A 122 -0.75 -5.24 -14.88
CA PRO A 122 0.34 -5.56 -15.80
C PRO A 122 1.72 -5.62 -15.11
N ARG A 123 1.77 -5.55 -13.78
CA ARG A 123 3.01 -5.58 -12.97
C ARG A 123 4.00 -4.44 -13.28
N ARG A 124 3.55 -3.35 -13.88
CA ARG A 124 4.36 -2.13 -14.06
C ARG A 124 4.68 -1.49 -12.72
N LEU A 125 3.69 -1.44 -11.81
CA LEU A 125 3.80 -0.99 -10.44
C LEU A 125 4.04 -2.18 -9.50
N THR A 126 5.08 -2.05 -8.66
CA THR A 126 5.34 -2.90 -7.50
C THR A 126 5.67 -2.02 -6.31
N ILE A 127 5.54 -2.52 -5.09
CA ILE A 127 5.85 -1.75 -3.87
C ILE A 127 7.28 -1.18 -3.95
N TRP A 128 8.25 -1.98 -4.36
CA TRP A 128 9.64 -1.57 -4.45
C TRP A 128 9.88 -0.49 -5.51
N ARG A 129 9.25 -0.61 -6.69
CA ARG A 129 9.33 0.42 -7.74
C ARG A 129 8.69 1.71 -7.29
N TYR A 130 7.54 1.64 -6.60
CA TYR A 130 6.87 2.82 -6.06
C TYR A 130 7.75 3.53 -5.03
N LEU A 131 8.28 2.79 -4.04
CA LEU A 131 9.14 3.34 -3.01
C LEU A 131 10.42 3.94 -3.57
N LEU A 132 11.05 3.27 -4.54
CA LEU A 132 12.26 3.77 -5.20
C LEU A 132 11.99 5.09 -5.94
N GLU A 133 10.88 5.17 -6.65
CA GLU A 133 10.47 6.39 -7.37
C GLU A 133 10.12 7.50 -6.38
N TRP A 134 9.42 7.18 -5.29
CA TRP A 134 9.10 8.11 -4.22
C TRP A 134 10.36 8.66 -3.53
N LEU A 135 11.34 7.82 -3.23
CA LEU A 135 12.63 8.24 -2.65
C LEU A 135 13.43 9.15 -3.59
N ARG A 136 13.36 8.89 -4.91
CA ARG A 136 14.11 9.67 -5.90
C ARG A 136 13.46 11.01 -6.23
N ARG A 137 12.14 11.09 -6.27
CA ARG A 137 11.39 12.24 -6.83
C ARG A 137 10.38 12.85 -5.89
N GLY A 138 10.10 12.21 -4.74
CA GLY A 138 9.01 12.58 -3.85
C GLY A 138 7.64 12.13 -4.39
N TYR A 139 6.59 12.34 -3.60
CA TYR A 139 5.24 11.90 -3.94
C TYR A 139 4.70 12.57 -5.21
N ARG A 140 4.77 13.90 -5.26
CA ARG A 140 4.16 14.69 -6.36
C ARG A 140 4.77 14.44 -7.74
N SER A 141 6.05 14.06 -7.78
CA SER A 141 6.79 13.78 -9.03
C SER A 141 7.00 12.28 -9.26
N ASN A 142 6.33 11.44 -8.46
CA ASN A 142 6.31 10.00 -8.68
C ASN A 142 5.58 9.72 -9.99
N ARG A 143 6.27 9.10 -10.96
CA ARG A 143 5.71 8.85 -12.29
C ARG A 143 4.39 8.08 -12.28
N PHE A 144 4.20 7.17 -11.31
CA PHE A 144 2.98 6.39 -11.20
C PHE A 144 1.79 7.27 -10.81
N GLU A 145 2.02 8.25 -9.91
CA GLU A 145 1.00 9.22 -9.52
C GLU A 145 0.71 10.19 -10.66
N VAL A 146 1.75 10.69 -11.35
CA VAL A 146 1.60 11.59 -12.48
C VAL A 146 0.78 10.94 -13.59
N GLU A 147 1.11 9.71 -14.01
CA GLU A 147 0.34 8.95 -15.02
C GLU A 147 -1.14 8.80 -14.61
N ALA A 148 -1.43 8.53 -13.34
CA ALA A 148 -2.79 8.35 -12.85
C ALA A 148 -3.56 9.68 -12.80
N CYS A 149 -2.92 10.77 -12.36
CA CYS A 149 -3.48 12.11 -12.37
C CYS A 149 -3.81 12.58 -13.79
N ASP A 150 -2.88 12.41 -14.73
CA ASP A 150 -3.05 12.80 -16.13
C ASP A 150 -4.23 12.05 -16.76
N PHE A 151 -4.33 10.75 -16.53
CA PHE A 151 -5.45 9.95 -16.99
C PHE A 151 -6.77 10.42 -16.38
N ALA A 152 -6.81 10.63 -15.07
CA ALA A 152 -8.02 11.10 -14.39
C ALA A 152 -8.47 12.45 -14.93
N ALA A 153 -7.56 13.42 -15.07
CA ALA A 153 -7.86 14.74 -15.63
C ALA A 153 -8.42 14.65 -17.06
N LEU A 154 -7.81 13.81 -17.91
CA LEU A 154 -8.22 13.65 -19.32
C LEU A 154 -9.62 13.02 -19.44
N TYR A 155 -9.95 12.04 -18.61
CA TYR A 155 -11.17 11.26 -18.76
C TYR A 155 -12.31 11.63 -17.80
N CYS A 156 -12.10 12.51 -16.80
CA CYS A 156 -13.10 12.90 -15.82
C CYS A 156 -14.38 13.48 -16.47
N GLY A 157 -14.24 14.35 -17.44
CA GLY A 157 -15.38 14.91 -18.19
C GLY A 157 -16.16 13.85 -18.97
N ARG A 158 -15.48 12.84 -19.52
CA ARG A 158 -16.14 11.72 -20.21
C ARG A 158 -16.87 10.82 -19.23
N LEU A 159 -16.27 10.52 -18.08
CA LEU A 159 -16.93 9.73 -17.04
C LEU A 159 -18.22 10.41 -16.57
N ARG A 160 -18.17 11.71 -16.29
CA ARG A 160 -19.37 12.47 -15.86
C ARG A 160 -20.50 12.38 -16.88
N ARG A 161 -20.20 12.49 -18.19
CA ARG A 161 -21.21 12.35 -19.25
C ARG A 161 -21.79 10.93 -19.36
N LEU A 162 -21.05 9.90 -19.00
CA LEU A 162 -21.55 8.51 -18.98
C LEU A 162 -22.43 8.21 -17.77
N LEU A 163 -22.34 9.06 -16.73
CA LEU A 163 -23.12 8.91 -15.49
C LEU A 163 -24.38 9.78 -15.44
N SER A 164 -24.48 10.81 -16.32
CA SER A 164 -25.67 11.69 -16.48
C SER A 164 -26.74 10.99 -17.31
#